data_a1eaf4da94f1053272714f22c4e0daf8
#
_entry.id   a1eaf4da94f1053272714f22c4e0daf8
#
_cell.length_a   1.000
_cell.length_b   1.000
_cell.length_c   1.000
_cell.angle_alpha   90.00
_cell.angle_beta   90.00
_cell.angle_gamma   90.00
#
_symmetry.space_group_name_H-M   'P 1'
#
loop_
_entity.id
_entity.type
_entity.pdbx_description
1 polymer ?
#
loop_
_entity_poly.entity_id
_entity_poly.type
_entity_poly.pdbx_seq_one_letter_code
_entity_poly.pdbx_strand_id
1 'polypeptide(L)'
;MRRIPFTLLLALTILVATTATGTLLRAIGAADLVRWGFSAEDLAHGRLFHLFLATFQILDPYLALSMFATVLALVGACEYRLGTARTVLVYALAQVTGFLAIVAVAKIFAATGSRWGTLLVSEHNVGASAGAIGAMGAWLMAFPRPLRTCSIALCSAFLVAAFAGDVHPWDIAHLASFLVGLGLGTIFARGRRGVDAPPKFNSHPGMQTDRRAALAWAGAIVGLFSVLAPLALVDGMAIPEILAAGSIPHALEIMRWIFFVTGVLLIMTAPLVARGDKRAHAVVLGTGVVACVTLWQPGAPGVEHVLAMLLVAGLIVWRDDFDTRVTLVRLAPALPLCALGFVLFGFVALRDHFVPPLGARGSVEVAVLRLQFLPPPFPSWHSPGALWFLNAVPFITYGSILLALPMFIRSGKPGYPRRGAGSSGRSGQPG
;
A
#
# COMPACT_ATOMS: atom_id res chain seq x y z
N MET A 1 -18.00 7.71 14.57
CA MET A 1 -16.79 7.21 13.84
C MET A 1 -16.00 6.29 14.75
N ARG A 2 -15.73 5.05 14.33
CA ARG A 2 -14.79 4.17 15.06
C ARG A 2 -13.39 4.73 14.90
N ARG A 3 -12.67 4.90 16.00
CA ARG A 3 -11.29 5.38 16.01
C ARG A 3 -10.33 4.20 15.80
N ILE A 4 -9.16 4.46 15.25
CA ILE A 4 -8.08 3.49 15.04
C ILE A 4 -6.82 3.93 15.81
N PRO A 5 -6.93 4.11 17.16
CA PRO A 5 -5.86 4.71 17.95
C PRO A 5 -4.58 3.87 17.97
N PHE A 6 -4.68 2.53 17.99
CA PHE A 6 -3.52 1.65 17.98
C PHE A 6 -2.75 1.76 16.66
N THR A 7 -3.46 1.73 15.54
CA THR A 7 -2.84 1.84 14.20
C THR A 7 -2.09 3.16 14.05
N LEU A 8 -2.69 4.27 14.50
CA LEU A 8 -2.04 5.59 14.45
C LEU A 8 -0.83 5.66 15.40
N LEU A 9 -0.95 5.10 16.61
CA LEU A 9 0.16 5.03 17.56
C LEU A 9 1.30 4.18 17.00
N LEU A 10 1.00 3.02 16.43
CA LEU A 10 1.99 2.14 15.81
C LEU A 10 2.72 2.83 14.67
N ALA A 11 1.99 3.46 13.75
CA ALA A 11 2.58 4.21 12.64
C ALA A 11 3.46 5.38 13.14
N LEU A 12 3.00 6.11 14.16
CA LEU A 12 3.79 7.18 14.78
C LEU A 12 5.06 6.63 15.44
N THR A 13 4.97 5.50 16.13
CA THR A 13 6.13 4.86 16.78
C THR A 13 7.17 4.43 15.74
N ILE A 14 6.73 3.82 14.62
CA ILE A 14 7.61 3.48 13.50
C ILE A 14 8.28 4.75 12.94
N LEU A 15 7.51 5.81 12.71
CA LEU A 15 8.03 7.08 12.19
C LEU A 15 9.10 7.66 13.12
N VAL A 16 8.83 7.72 14.42
CA VAL A 16 9.77 8.24 15.42
C VAL A 16 11.03 7.37 15.50
N ALA A 17 10.87 6.05 15.54
CA ALA A 17 12.00 5.12 15.63
C ALA A 17 12.90 5.22 14.39
N THR A 18 12.32 5.20 13.19
CA THR A 18 13.07 5.29 11.92
C THR A 18 13.71 6.65 11.70
N THR A 19 13.09 7.72 12.18
CA THR A 19 13.69 9.06 12.18
C THR A 19 14.88 9.13 13.15
N ALA A 20 14.71 8.62 14.37
CA ALA A 20 15.76 8.63 15.39
C ALA A 20 16.99 7.80 15.00
N THR A 21 16.80 6.67 14.31
CA THR A 21 17.88 5.82 13.79
C THR A 21 18.39 6.25 12.43
N GLY A 22 17.71 7.19 11.76
CA GLY A 22 18.05 7.67 10.42
C GLY A 22 17.63 6.71 9.29
N THR A 23 17.02 5.56 9.60
CA THR A 23 16.62 4.54 8.61
C THR A 23 15.43 4.97 7.73
N LEU A 24 14.76 6.06 8.09
CA LEU A 24 13.74 6.69 7.24
C LEU A 24 14.34 7.30 5.96
N LEU A 25 15.59 7.76 6.01
CA LEU A 25 16.24 8.50 4.92
C LEU A 25 17.47 7.78 4.35
N ARG A 26 17.92 6.70 4.96
CA ARG A 26 19.03 5.88 4.49
C ARG A 26 18.77 4.40 4.72
N ALA A 27 19.29 3.52 3.88
CA ALA A 27 19.26 2.09 4.10
C ALA A 27 19.97 1.75 5.42
N ILE A 28 19.46 0.74 6.14
CA ILE A 28 20.06 0.29 7.39
C ILE A 28 21.42 -0.37 7.09
N GLY A 29 22.48 0.11 7.73
CA GLY A 29 23.81 -0.47 7.59
C GLY A 29 23.93 -1.80 8.34
N ALA A 30 24.94 -2.62 8.01
CA ALA A 30 25.16 -3.92 8.66
C ALA A 30 25.31 -3.80 10.18
N ALA A 31 26.03 -2.80 10.67
CA ALA A 31 26.20 -2.56 12.11
C ALA A 31 24.89 -2.15 12.80
N ASP A 32 24.08 -1.31 12.14
CA ASP A 32 22.77 -0.91 12.64
C ASP A 32 21.80 -2.09 12.61
N LEU A 33 21.88 -2.97 11.60
CA LEU A 33 21.05 -4.16 11.49
C LEU A 33 21.33 -5.15 12.62
N VAL A 34 22.59 -5.36 12.99
CA VAL A 34 22.97 -6.13 14.18
C VAL A 34 22.47 -5.50 15.47
N ARG A 35 22.48 -4.16 15.56
CA ARG A 35 22.06 -3.43 16.76
C ARG A 35 20.55 -3.40 16.95
N TRP A 36 19.76 -3.30 15.89
CA TRP A 36 18.33 -3.06 15.95
C TRP A 36 17.49 -4.22 15.43
N GLY A 37 18.07 -5.13 14.66
CA GLY A 37 17.40 -6.32 14.13
C GLY A 37 17.31 -7.45 15.14
N PHE A 38 16.60 -8.50 14.76
CA PHE A 38 16.43 -9.71 15.52
C PHE A 38 16.89 -10.94 14.74
N SER A 39 17.69 -11.79 15.34
CA SER A 39 18.27 -13.00 14.76
C SER A 39 18.07 -14.24 15.62
N ALA A 40 18.45 -15.42 15.09
CA ALA A 40 18.47 -16.64 15.87
C ALA A 40 19.51 -16.62 17.01
N GLU A 41 20.58 -15.84 16.85
CA GLU A 41 21.59 -15.65 17.88
C GLU A 41 21.06 -14.81 19.05
N ASP A 42 20.24 -13.78 18.75
CA ASP A 42 19.61 -12.96 19.80
C ASP A 42 18.70 -13.80 20.68
N LEU A 43 17.92 -14.71 20.05
CA LEU A 43 17.08 -15.65 20.80
C LEU A 43 17.94 -16.59 21.66
N ALA A 44 19.04 -17.12 21.13
CA ALA A 44 19.94 -18.02 21.86
C ALA A 44 20.59 -17.37 23.10
N HIS A 45 20.87 -16.06 23.00
CA HIS A 45 21.43 -15.27 24.10
C HIS A 45 20.38 -14.59 24.99
N GLY A 46 19.07 -14.89 24.80
CA GLY A 46 17.98 -14.32 25.58
C GLY A 46 17.72 -12.82 25.30
N ARG A 47 18.24 -12.27 24.23
CA ARG A 47 18.07 -10.85 23.85
C ARG A 47 16.69 -10.57 23.20
N LEU A 48 15.63 -10.96 23.90
CA LEU A 48 14.24 -10.84 23.41
C LEU A 48 13.82 -9.39 23.13
N PHE A 49 14.49 -8.41 23.74
CA PHE A 49 14.21 -7.00 23.50
C PHE A 49 14.49 -6.58 22.03
N HIS A 50 15.42 -7.25 21.36
CA HIS A 50 15.70 -7.02 19.94
C HIS A 50 14.49 -7.35 19.06
N LEU A 51 13.67 -8.35 19.42
CA LEU A 51 12.42 -8.65 18.71
C LEU A 51 11.46 -7.45 18.74
N PHE A 52 11.39 -6.74 19.88
CA PHE A 52 10.58 -5.53 19.99
C PHE A 52 11.18 -4.39 19.18
N LEU A 53 12.48 -4.13 19.27
CA LEU A 53 13.15 -3.06 18.55
C LEU A 53 13.08 -3.26 17.03
N ALA A 54 13.30 -4.47 16.55
CA ALA A 54 13.27 -4.84 15.15
C ALA A 54 11.91 -4.53 14.47
N THR A 55 10.84 -4.59 15.24
CA THR A 55 9.48 -4.29 14.75
C THR A 55 9.34 -2.86 14.25
N PHE A 56 10.09 -1.90 14.81
CA PHE A 56 9.95 -0.47 14.47
C PHE A 56 11.01 0.03 13.50
N GLN A 57 11.86 -0.86 12.97
CA GLN A 57 12.89 -0.48 12.00
C GLN A 57 12.43 -0.77 10.57
N ILE A 58 13.04 -0.06 9.61
CA ILE A 58 12.80 -0.23 8.18
C ILE A 58 14.15 -0.51 7.52
N LEU A 59 14.19 -1.53 6.67
CA LEU A 59 15.40 -1.97 6.02
C LEU A 59 15.94 -0.94 5.03
N ASP A 60 15.03 -0.32 4.26
CA ASP A 60 15.35 0.62 3.19
C ASP A 60 14.29 1.73 3.12
N PRO A 61 14.68 3.00 2.86
CA PRO A 61 13.75 4.12 2.68
C PRO A 61 12.63 3.86 1.68
N TYR A 62 12.90 3.09 0.61
CA TYR A 62 11.86 2.72 -0.38
C TYR A 62 10.75 1.89 0.24
N LEU A 63 11.09 1.06 1.23
CA LEU A 63 10.13 0.24 1.97
C LEU A 63 9.36 1.04 3.02
N ALA A 64 9.82 2.25 3.38
CA ALA A 64 9.19 3.07 4.41
C ALA A 64 7.72 3.33 4.09
N LEU A 65 7.46 3.83 2.89
CA LEU A 65 6.10 4.19 2.49
C LEU A 65 5.20 2.97 2.33
N SER A 66 5.74 1.86 1.78
CA SER A 66 5.03 0.59 1.69
C SER A 66 4.70 0.05 3.08
N MET A 67 5.63 0.14 4.03
CA MET A 67 5.43 -0.26 5.41
C MET A 67 4.33 0.56 6.09
N PHE A 68 4.37 1.90 5.97
CA PHE A 68 3.33 2.77 6.51
C PHE A 68 1.97 2.47 5.88
N ALA A 69 1.90 2.33 4.56
CA ALA A 69 0.67 1.99 3.86
C ALA A 69 0.12 0.64 4.32
N THR A 70 0.97 -0.37 4.47
CA THR A 70 0.60 -1.71 4.95
C THR A 70 0.06 -1.65 6.38
N VAL A 71 0.73 -0.96 7.29
CA VAL A 71 0.27 -0.79 8.68
C VAL A 71 -1.07 -0.05 8.72
N LEU A 72 -1.17 1.10 8.06
CA LEU A 72 -2.41 1.90 8.06
C LEU A 72 -3.58 1.13 7.45
N ALA A 73 -3.35 0.40 6.35
CA ALA A 73 -4.39 -0.37 5.68
C ALA A 73 -4.81 -1.61 6.46
N LEU A 74 -3.87 -2.52 6.72
CA LEU A 74 -4.19 -3.86 7.22
C LEU A 74 -4.47 -3.84 8.71
N VAL A 75 -3.64 -3.15 9.50
CA VAL A 75 -3.88 -3.01 10.95
C VAL A 75 -5.08 -2.10 11.19
N GLY A 76 -5.22 -1.00 10.43
CA GLY A 76 -6.36 -0.09 10.51
C GLY A 76 -7.69 -0.76 10.16
N ALA A 77 -7.74 -1.57 9.11
CA ALA A 77 -8.92 -2.35 8.75
C ALA A 77 -9.28 -3.39 9.83
N CYS A 78 -8.28 -4.06 10.38
CA CYS A 78 -8.45 -4.99 11.49
C CYS A 78 -8.99 -4.29 12.72
N GLU A 79 -8.38 -3.16 13.13
CA GLU A 79 -8.79 -2.38 14.29
C GLU A 79 -10.20 -1.80 14.14
N TYR A 80 -10.51 -1.28 12.96
CA TYR A 80 -11.84 -0.80 12.65
C TYR A 80 -12.93 -1.88 12.83
N ARG A 81 -12.61 -3.13 12.47
CA ARG A 81 -13.55 -4.26 12.52
C ARG A 81 -13.57 -4.98 13.85
N LEU A 82 -12.42 -5.30 14.42
CA LEU A 82 -12.29 -6.13 15.63
C LEU A 82 -12.20 -5.31 16.92
N GLY A 83 -11.85 -4.03 16.81
CA GLY A 83 -11.58 -3.13 17.93
C GLY A 83 -10.12 -3.21 18.40
N THR A 84 -9.69 -2.16 19.11
CA THR A 84 -8.29 -1.92 19.49
C THR A 84 -7.65 -3.08 20.23
N ALA A 85 -8.25 -3.56 21.33
CA ALA A 85 -7.65 -4.61 22.17
C ALA A 85 -7.37 -5.91 21.40
N ARG A 86 -8.33 -6.35 20.57
CA ARG A 86 -8.15 -7.55 19.76
C ARG A 86 -7.10 -7.38 18.69
N THR A 87 -7.04 -6.21 18.07
CA THR A 87 -6.04 -5.89 17.03
C THR A 87 -4.64 -5.85 17.63
N VAL A 88 -4.45 -5.24 18.79
CA VAL A 88 -3.17 -5.27 19.53
C VAL A 88 -2.73 -6.71 19.77
N LEU A 89 -3.64 -7.55 20.28
CA LEU A 89 -3.34 -8.97 20.54
C LEU A 89 -2.97 -9.73 19.26
N VAL A 90 -3.75 -9.56 18.18
CA VAL A 90 -3.46 -10.20 16.88
C VAL A 90 -2.11 -9.74 16.36
N TYR A 91 -1.87 -8.43 16.33
CA TYR A 91 -0.64 -7.85 15.84
C TYR A 91 0.58 -8.37 16.62
N ALA A 92 0.53 -8.29 17.94
CA ALA A 92 1.64 -8.70 18.79
C ALA A 92 1.95 -10.21 18.64
N LEU A 93 0.93 -11.08 18.71
CA LEU A 93 1.13 -12.51 18.57
C LEU A 93 1.62 -12.89 17.16
N ALA A 94 1.08 -12.27 16.10
CA ALA A 94 1.51 -12.51 14.74
C ALA A 94 2.95 -12.04 14.52
N GLN A 95 3.33 -10.86 15.02
CA GLN A 95 4.69 -10.33 14.90
C GLN A 95 5.70 -11.24 15.58
N VAL A 96 5.43 -11.63 16.83
CA VAL A 96 6.30 -12.55 17.60
C VAL A 96 6.41 -13.89 16.89
N THR A 97 5.27 -14.49 16.50
CA THR A 97 5.28 -15.80 15.83
C THR A 97 5.99 -15.74 14.48
N GLY A 98 5.85 -14.65 13.72
CA GLY A 98 6.56 -14.46 12.46
C GLY A 98 8.08 -14.52 12.65
N PHE A 99 8.62 -13.75 13.57
CA PHE A 99 10.06 -13.79 13.86
C PHE A 99 10.53 -15.14 14.41
N LEU A 100 9.77 -15.76 15.31
CA LEU A 100 10.10 -17.08 15.83
C LEU A 100 10.04 -18.17 14.75
N ALA A 101 9.14 -18.04 13.77
CA ALA A 101 9.07 -18.96 12.63
C ALA A 101 10.34 -18.88 11.75
N ILE A 102 10.87 -17.67 11.49
CA ILE A 102 12.17 -17.52 10.81
C ILE A 102 13.24 -18.28 11.56
N VAL A 103 13.37 -18.05 12.88
CA VAL A 103 14.39 -18.72 13.72
C VAL A 103 14.23 -20.24 13.71
N ALA A 104 13.00 -20.73 13.83
CA ALA A 104 12.74 -22.18 13.83
C ALA A 104 13.13 -22.82 12.50
N VAL A 105 12.72 -22.22 11.38
CA VAL A 105 13.06 -22.71 10.03
C VAL A 105 14.57 -22.63 9.80
N ALA A 106 15.23 -21.52 10.15
CA ALA A 106 16.68 -21.36 10.04
C ALA A 106 17.43 -22.48 10.78
N LYS A 107 17.06 -22.76 12.04
CA LYS A 107 17.68 -23.82 12.85
C LYS A 107 17.43 -25.22 12.29
N ILE A 108 16.21 -25.51 11.83
CA ILE A 108 15.89 -26.81 11.21
C ILE A 108 16.76 -27.03 9.97
N PHE A 109 16.83 -26.06 9.07
CA PHE A 109 17.63 -26.20 7.85
C PHE A 109 19.15 -26.20 8.15
N ALA A 110 19.63 -25.41 9.10
CA ALA A 110 21.03 -25.46 9.53
C ALA A 110 21.39 -26.85 10.10
N ALA A 111 20.51 -27.48 10.90
CA ALA A 111 20.71 -28.80 11.45
C ALA A 111 20.79 -29.91 10.37
N THR A 112 20.20 -29.69 9.17
CA THR A 112 20.35 -30.60 8.01
C THR A 112 21.61 -30.35 7.20
N GLY A 113 22.48 -29.40 7.63
CA GLY A 113 23.70 -29.04 6.91
C GLY A 113 23.44 -28.08 5.72
N SER A 114 22.25 -27.53 5.60
CA SER A 114 21.91 -26.60 4.54
C SER A 114 22.69 -25.29 4.71
N ARG A 115 23.42 -24.88 3.65
CA ARG A 115 24.11 -23.60 3.58
C ARG A 115 23.14 -22.43 3.75
N TRP A 116 21.95 -22.52 3.17
CA TRP A 116 20.90 -21.54 3.30
C TRP A 116 20.43 -21.38 4.77
N GLY A 117 20.18 -22.49 5.45
CA GLY A 117 19.83 -22.46 6.88
C GLY A 117 20.91 -21.81 7.75
N THR A 118 22.20 -22.11 7.47
CA THR A 118 23.32 -21.50 8.19
C THR A 118 23.38 -19.98 7.98
N LEU A 119 23.12 -19.49 6.75
CA LEU A 119 23.06 -18.05 6.47
C LEU A 119 21.89 -17.39 7.21
N LEU A 120 20.71 -18.01 7.21
CA LEU A 120 19.54 -17.48 7.91
C LEU A 120 19.72 -17.37 9.43
N VAL A 121 20.52 -18.24 10.05
CA VAL A 121 20.77 -18.18 11.51
C VAL A 121 21.46 -16.88 11.91
N SER A 122 22.36 -16.36 11.07
CA SER A 122 23.10 -15.11 11.31
C SER A 122 22.39 -13.87 10.77
N GLU A 123 21.33 -14.04 10.00
CA GLU A 123 20.60 -12.94 9.39
C GLU A 123 19.71 -12.21 10.40
N HIS A 124 19.85 -10.90 10.44
CA HIS A 124 19.04 -10.03 11.29
C HIS A 124 17.84 -9.47 10.51
N ASN A 125 16.67 -9.67 11.06
CA ASN A 125 15.42 -9.27 10.43
C ASN A 125 14.79 -8.06 11.12
N VAL A 126 14.16 -7.18 10.35
CA VAL A 126 13.47 -5.97 10.83
C VAL A 126 12.13 -5.80 10.11
N GLY A 127 11.21 -5.09 10.73
CA GLY A 127 9.98 -4.62 10.10
C GLY A 127 8.70 -5.00 10.84
N ALA A 128 7.67 -4.19 10.63
CA ALA A 128 6.32 -4.31 11.21
C ALA A 128 5.37 -5.17 10.36
N SER A 129 5.82 -5.66 9.21
CA SER A 129 4.96 -6.29 8.19
C SER A 129 4.36 -7.61 8.64
N ALA A 130 5.09 -8.41 9.40
CA ALA A 130 4.60 -9.69 9.91
C ALA A 130 3.32 -9.51 10.73
N GLY A 131 3.33 -8.59 11.70
CA GLY A 131 2.13 -8.25 12.48
C GLY A 131 0.98 -7.71 11.64
N ALA A 132 1.29 -6.90 10.63
CA ALA A 132 0.30 -6.34 9.72
C ALA A 132 -0.36 -7.43 8.84
N ILE A 133 0.41 -8.39 8.34
CA ILE A 133 -0.11 -9.56 7.59
C ILE A 133 -0.97 -10.45 8.50
N GLY A 134 -0.58 -10.63 9.76
CA GLY A 134 -1.43 -11.30 10.76
C GLY A 134 -2.75 -10.56 11.00
N ALA A 135 -2.71 -9.24 11.12
CA ALA A 135 -3.91 -8.41 11.21
C ALA A 135 -4.82 -8.56 9.97
N MET A 136 -4.24 -8.65 8.77
CA MET A 136 -4.97 -8.98 7.54
C MET A 136 -5.68 -10.33 7.66
N GLY A 137 -4.99 -11.39 8.06
CA GLY A 137 -5.59 -12.72 8.26
C GLY A 137 -6.80 -12.67 9.20
N ALA A 138 -6.70 -11.98 10.33
CA ALA A 138 -7.80 -11.81 11.27
C ALA A 138 -8.95 -10.96 10.70
N TRP A 139 -8.66 -9.92 9.94
CA TRP A 139 -9.64 -9.09 9.28
C TRP A 139 -10.45 -9.85 8.22
N LEU A 140 -9.80 -10.72 7.43
CA LEU A 140 -10.47 -11.55 6.42
C LEU A 140 -11.52 -12.47 7.04
N MET A 141 -11.35 -12.90 8.28
CA MET A 141 -12.34 -13.71 8.99
C MET A 141 -13.64 -12.96 9.30
N ALA A 142 -13.63 -11.64 9.25
CA ALA A 142 -14.84 -10.81 9.37
C ALA A 142 -15.66 -10.71 8.07
N PHE A 143 -15.17 -11.24 6.96
CA PHE A 143 -15.86 -11.21 5.67
C PHE A 143 -16.99 -12.25 5.61
N PRO A 144 -18.03 -12.04 4.76
CA PRO A 144 -19.02 -13.04 4.47
C PRO A 144 -18.38 -14.26 3.79
N ARG A 145 -19.01 -15.43 3.96
CA ARG A 145 -18.43 -16.71 3.53
C ARG A 145 -17.82 -16.71 2.12
N PRO A 146 -18.54 -16.34 1.03
CA PRO A 146 -17.95 -16.44 -0.32
C PRO A 146 -16.71 -15.57 -0.47
N LEU A 147 -16.79 -14.29 -0.07
CA LEU A 147 -15.66 -13.37 -0.16
C LEU A 147 -14.51 -13.80 0.75
N ARG A 148 -14.81 -14.25 1.97
CA ARG A 148 -13.80 -14.77 2.91
C ARG A 148 -13.02 -15.91 2.31
N THR A 149 -13.70 -16.92 1.75
CA THR A 149 -13.06 -18.10 1.17
C THR A 149 -12.17 -17.70 -0.02
N CYS A 150 -12.69 -16.88 -0.94
CA CYS A 150 -11.93 -16.40 -2.08
C CYS A 150 -10.71 -15.57 -1.65
N SER A 151 -10.89 -14.65 -0.68
CA SER A 151 -9.78 -13.80 -0.21
C SER A 151 -8.71 -14.59 0.52
N ILE A 152 -9.11 -15.57 1.37
CA ILE A 152 -8.15 -16.45 2.04
C ILE A 152 -7.39 -17.29 1.03
N ALA A 153 -8.09 -17.94 0.08
CA ALA A 153 -7.46 -18.74 -0.96
C ALA A 153 -6.45 -17.91 -1.77
N LEU A 154 -6.84 -16.71 -2.19
CA LEU A 154 -6.01 -15.81 -2.96
C LEU A 154 -4.77 -15.36 -2.17
N CYS A 155 -4.95 -14.88 -0.92
CA CYS A 155 -3.83 -14.47 -0.07
C CYS A 155 -2.91 -15.65 0.28
N SER A 156 -3.47 -16.85 0.52
CA SER A 156 -2.66 -18.05 0.77
C SER A 156 -1.85 -18.45 -0.47
N ALA A 157 -2.48 -18.50 -1.63
CA ALA A 157 -1.80 -18.81 -2.89
C ALA A 157 -0.66 -17.83 -3.18
N PHE A 158 -0.92 -16.55 -2.92
CA PHE A 158 0.08 -15.50 -3.04
C PHE A 158 1.27 -15.70 -2.09
N LEU A 159 1.02 -15.87 -0.78
CA LEU A 159 2.09 -16.06 0.21
C LEU A 159 2.91 -17.33 -0.06
N VAL A 160 2.24 -18.40 -0.53
CA VAL A 160 2.92 -19.64 -0.92
C VAL A 160 3.74 -19.43 -2.19
N ALA A 161 3.23 -18.70 -3.18
CA ALA A 161 3.96 -18.40 -4.42
C ALA A 161 5.19 -17.51 -4.14
N ALA A 162 5.05 -16.49 -3.26
CA ALA A 162 6.18 -15.68 -2.82
C ALA A 162 7.26 -16.55 -2.16
N PHE A 163 6.86 -17.39 -1.21
CA PHE A 163 7.78 -18.33 -0.55
C PHE A 163 8.44 -19.31 -1.52
N ALA A 164 7.73 -19.79 -2.54
CA ALA A 164 8.27 -20.76 -3.50
C ALA A 164 9.19 -20.13 -4.57
N GLY A 165 9.01 -18.82 -4.82
CA GLY A 165 9.75 -18.11 -5.88
C GLY A 165 11.16 -17.72 -5.47
N ASP A 166 11.29 -17.10 -4.31
CA ASP A 166 12.58 -16.65 -3.77
C ASP A 166 12.49 -16.66 -2.24
N VAL A 167 12.98 -17.73 -1.62
CA VAL A 167 12.76 -18.03 -0.20
C VAL A 167 13.48 -17.02 0.70
N HIS A 168 12.85 -15.88 0.93
CA HIS A 168 13.32 -14.88 1.87
C HIS A 168 12.82 -15.14 3.30
N PRO A 169 13.56 -14.72 4.34
CA PRO A 169 13.15 -14.87 5.75
C PRO A 169 11.78 -14.24 6.03
N TRP A 170 11.49 -13.07 5.44
CA TRP A 170 10.20 -12.40 5.64
C TRP A 170 9.00 -13.17 5.06
N ASP A 171 9.18 -14.01 4.03
CA ASP A 171 8.08 -14.82 3.50
C ASP A 171 7.63 -15.89 4.50
N ILE A 172 8.60 -16.47 5.23
CA ILE A 172 8.34 -17.38 6.35
C ILE A 172 7.53 -16.65 7.44
N ALA A 173 7.99 -15.44 7.81
CA ALA A 173 7.31 -14.63 8.80
C ALA A 173 5.89 -14.28 8.39
N HIS A 174 5.69 -13.86 7.13
CA HIS A 174 4.39 -13.49 6.60
C HIS A 174 3.42 -14.67 6.59
N LEU A 175 3.86 -15.84 6.13
CA LEU A 175 3.03 -17.05 6.10
C LEU A 175 2.61 -17.47 7.51
N ALA A 176 3.57 -17.55 8.45
CA ALA A 176 3.30 -17.90 9.83
C ALA A 176 2.34 -16.89 10.50
N SER A 177 2.59 -15.61 10.32
CA SER A 177 1.77 -14.53 10.86
C SER A 177 0.35 -14.54 10.29
N PHE A 178 0.19 -14.80 8.99
CA PHE A 178 -1.10 -14.93 8.34
C PHE A 178 -1.94 -16.05 8.95
N LEU A 179 -1.33 -17.24 9.17
CA LEU A 179 -2.00 -18.38 9.78
C LEU A 179 -2.43 -18.09 11.23
N VAL A 180 -1.58 -17.42 12.02
CA VAL A 180 -1.94 -16.94 13.36
C VAL A 180 -3.12 -15.98 13.31
N GLY A 181 -3.09 -15.04 12.38
CA GLY A 181 -4.18 -14.09 12.16
C GLY A 181 -5.49 -14.77 11.81
N LEU A 182 -5.49 -15.73 10.89
CA LEU A 182 -6.68 -16.54 10.56
C LEU A 182 -7.22 -17.29 11.78
N GLY A 183 -6.34 -17.91 12.55
CA GLY A 183 -6.71 -18.64 13.78
C GLY A 183 -7.40 -17.73 14.80
N LEU A 184 -6.76 -16.61 15.16
CA LEU A 184 -7.31 -15.64 16.11
C LEU A 184 -8.60 -14.99 15.59
N GLY A 185 -8.63 -14.63 14.31
CA GLY A 185 -9.85 -14.10 13.68
C GLY A 185 -11.01 -15.06 13.72
N THR A 186 -10.76 -16.36 13.57
CA THR A 186 -11.76 -17.42 13.73
C THR A 186 -12.32 -17.48 15.15
N ILE A 187 -11.45 -17.41 16.17
CA ILE A 187 -11.84 -17.41 17.58
C ILE A 187 -12.73 -16.18 17.88
N PHE A 188 -12.31 -15.00 17.43
CA PHE A 188 -13.06 -13.76 17.65
C PHE A 188 -14.39 -13.72 16.89
N ALA A 189 -14.47 -14.34 15.70
CA ALA A 189 -15.70 -14.46 14.95
C ALA A 189 -16.72 -15.42 15.62
N ARG A 190 -16.25 -16.49 16.26
CA ARG A 190 -17.11 -17.43 17.02
C ARG A 190 -17.73 -16.79 18.25
N GLY A 191 -16.96 -15.99 18.99
CA GLY A 191 -17.44 -15.29 20.19
C GLY A 191 -18.55 -14.26 19.93
N ARG A 192 -18.71 -13.81 18.67
CA ARG A 192 -19.80 -12.89 18.26
C ARG A 192 -21.11 -13.58 17.90
N ARG A 193 -21.13 -14.87 17.62
CA ARG A 193 -22.34 -15.60 17.19
C ARG A 193 -23.42 -15.72 18.27
N GLY A 194 -23.12 -15.38 19.51
CA GLY A 194 -24.09 -15.39 20.62
C GLY A 194 -24.73 -14.04 20.94
N VAL A 195 -24.23 -12.94 20.37
CA VAL A 195 -24.69 -11.58 20.74
C VAL A 195 -25.35 -10.84 19.56
N ASP A 196 -24.88 -11.09 18.33
CA ASP A 196 -25.47 -10.47 17.15
C ASP A 196 -25.56 -11.51 16.03
N ALA A 197 -26.78 -11.88 15.66
CA ALA A 197 -27.01 -12.52 14.35
C ALA A 197 -26.37 -11.59 13.29
N PRO A 198 -25.63 -12.13 12.31
CA PRO A 198 -25.02 -11.27 11.30
C PRO A 198 -26.17 -10.48 10.65
N PRO A 199 -26.11 -9.14 10.65
CA PRO A 199 -27.15 -8.35 10.00
C PRO A 199 -27.31 -8.88 8.59
N LYS A 200 -28.57 -9.09 8.16
CA LYS A 200 -28.86 -9.53 6.79
C LYS A 200 -28.05 -8.66 5.84
N PHE A 201 -27.15 -9.26 5.07
CA PHE A 201 -26.04 -8.63 4.36
C PHE A 201 -26.48 -7.58 3.32
N ASN A 202 -27.77 -7.44 3.07
CA ASN A 202 -28.33 -6.72 1.94
C ASN A 202 -29.15 -5.46 2.27
N SER A 203 -29.21 -4.96 3.50
CA SER A 203 -30.24 -3.97 3.80
C SER A 203 -29.89 -2.76 4.66
N HIS A 204 -28.62 -2.54 5.07
CA HIS A 204 -28.30 -1.33 5.85
C HIS A 204 -27.48 -0.31 5.02
N PRO A 205 -27.98 0.92 4.85
CA PRO A 205 -27.25 2.02 4.17
C PRO A 205 -25.85 2.25 4.71
N GLY A 206 -25.63 2.04 6.02
CA GLY A 206 -24.34 2.16 6.65
C GLY A 206 -23.31 1.14 6.18
N MET A 207 -23.73 -0.08 5.81
CA MET A 207 -22.81 -1.12 5.35
C MET A 207 -22.31 -0.88 3.92
N GLN A 208 -23.14 -0.30 3.04
CA GLN A 208 -22.70 0.12 1.70
C GLN A 208 -21.62 1.21 1.79
N THR A 209 -21.82 2.18 2.69
CA THR A 209 -20.83 3.22 2.94
C THR A 209 -19.49 2.66 3.44
N ASP A 210 -19.53 1.67 4.34
CA ASP A 210 -18.33 1.01 4.85
C ASP A 210 -17.57 0.23 3.77
N ARG A 211 -18.29 -0.45 2.86
CA ARG A 211 -17.69 -1.18 1.73
C ARG A 211 -17.05 -0.23 0.74
N ARG A 212 -17.78 0.81 0.34
CA ARG A 212 -17.25 1.86 -0.55
C ARG A 212 -16.00 2.52 0.04
N ALA A 213 -16.01 2.83 1.34
CA ALA A 213 -14.86 3.38 2.04
C ALA A 213 -13.68 2.39 2.05
N ALA A 214 -13.91 1.11 2.32
CA ALA A 214 -12.86 0.09 2.30
C ALA A 214 -12.23 -0.07 0.91
N LEU A 215 -13.04 -0.08 -0.16
CA LEU A 215 -12.55 -0.14 -1.54
C LEU A 215 -11.81 1.14 -1.94
N ALA A 216 -12.28 2.30 -1.50
CA ALA A 216 -11.60 3.57 -1.73
C ALA A 216 -10.21 3.59 -1.08
N TRP A 217 -10.09 3.15 0.17
CA TRP A 217 -8.81 3.02 0.86
C TRP A 217 -7.90 2.01 0.18
N ALA A 218 -8.40 0.82 -0.19
CA ALA A 218 -7.63 -0.17 -0.93
C ALA A 218 -7.12 0.40 -2.25
N GLY A 219 -7.98 1.10 -3.00
CA GLY A 219 -7.61 1.78 -4.24
C GLY A 219 -6.54 2.86 -4.04
N ALA A 220 -6.66 3.68 -3.00
CA ALA A 220 -5.66 4.70 -2.68
C ALA A 220 -4.31 4.09 -2.33
N ILE A 221 -4.29 2.98 -1.58
CA ILE A 221 -3.07 2.29 -1.16
C ILE A 221 -2.39 1.62 -2.36
N VAL A 222 -3.13 0.85 -3.15
CA VAL A 222 -2.61 0.26 -4.41
C VAL A 222 -2.09 1.35 -5.33
N GLY A 223 -2.83 2.46 -5.42
CA GLY A 223 -2.41 3.62 -6.19
C GLY A 223 -1.10 4.23 -5.71
N LEU A 224 -0.91 4.33 -4.39
CA LEU A 224 0.32 4.83 -3.80
C LEU A 224 1.51 3.92 -4.13
N PHE A 225 1.36 2.59 -3.99
CA PHE A 225 2.38 1.64 -4.42
C PHE A 225 2.72 1.80 -5.90
N SER A 226 1.70 1.89 -6.74
CA SER A 226 1.89 2.05 -8.19
C SER A 226 2.60 3.36 -8.54
N VAL A 227 2.31 4.48 -7.86
CA VAL A 227 3.02 5.77 -8.07
C VAL A 227 4.48 5.67 -7.67
N LEU A 228 4.81 4.88 -6.66
CA LEU A 228 6.17 4.76 -6.13
C LEU A 228 7.00 3.68 -6.80
N ALA A 229 6.36 2.65 -7.36
CA ALA A 229 7.03 1.57 -8.05
C ALA A 229 8.08 2.05 -9.08
N PRO A 230 7.84 3.09 -9.90
CA PRO A 230 8.84 3.62 -10.81
C PRO A 230 10.14 4.10 -10.16
N LEU A 231 10.08 4.54 -8.90
CA LEU A 231 11.26 4.99 -8.14
C LEU A 231 12.05 3.79 -7.60
N ALA A 232 11.35 2.72 -7.22
CA ALA A 232 11.93 1.50 -6.66
C ALA A 232 12.46 0.52 -7.72
N LEU A 233 12.13 0.73 -8.99
CA LEU A 233 12.58 -0.09 -10.13
C LEU A 233 14.09 0.07 -10.37
N VAL A 234 14.87 -0.26 -9.36
CA VAL A 234 16.33 -0.32 -9.39
C VAL A 234 16.73 -1.75 -9.68
N ASP A 235 17.71 -1.91 -10.53
CA ASP A 235 18.55 -3.09 -10.81
C ASP A 235 18.00 -4.46 -10.37
N GLY A 236 17.27 -5.16 -11.23
CA GLY A 236 16.87 -6.54 -11.01
C GLY A 236 15.41 -6.88 -11.23
N MET A 237 14.54 -5.92 -11.53
CA MET A 237 13.22 -6.31 -12.01
C MET A 237 13.36 -7.05 -13.33
N ALA A 238 13.10 -8.34 -13.30
CA ALA A 238 12.89 -9.13 -14.50
C ALA A 238 11.72 -8.49 -15.26
N ILE A 239 12.04 -7.69 -16.29
CA ILE A 239 11.07 -7.37 -17.32
C ILE A 239 10.55 -8.73 -17.78
N PRO A 240 9.21 -8.97 -17.83
CA PRO A 240 8.71 -10.21 -18.41
C PRO A 240 9.50 -10.48 -19.67
N GLU A 241 10.10 -11.66 -19.79
CA GLU A 241 10.98 -12.03 -20.91
C GLU A 241 10.33 -11.72 -22.28
N ILE A 242 9.00 -11.75 -22.33
CA ILE A 242 8.17 -11.35 -23.46
C ILE A 242 8.41 -9.87 -23.87
N LEU A 243 8.61 -8.97 -22.91
CA LEU A 243 8.90 -7.55 -23.20
C LEU A 243 10.39 -7.31 -23.44
N ALA A 244 11.25 -8.12 -22.82
CA ALA A 244 12.70 -8.06 -23.02
C ALA A 244 13.10 -8.69 -24.38
N ALA A 245 12.45 -9.77 -24.79
CA ALA A 245 12.69 -10.46 -26.07
C ALA A 245 12.17 -9.67 -27.30
N GLY A 246 11.22 -8.76 -27.09
CA GLY A 246 10.54 -8.03 -28.15
C GLY A 246 11.14 -6.67 -28.46
N SER A 247 12.44 -6.42 -28.42
CA SER A 247 13.12 -5.20 -28.92
C SER A 247 12.28 -3.91 -28.99
N ILE A 248 11.35 -3.69 -28.00
CA ILE A 248 10.58 -2.46 -27.90
C ILE A 248 11.51 -1.41 -27.28
N PRO A 249 11.98 -0.42 -28.05
CA PRO A 249 12.77 0.66 -27.49
C PRO A 249 12.01 1.29 -26.31
N HIS A 250 12.68 1.49 -25.17
CA HIS A 250 12.07 2.13 -23.99
C HIS A 250 10.96 1.35 -23.26
N ALA A 251 10.84 0.01 -23.43
CA ALA A 251 9.81 -0.78 -22.74
C ALA A 251 9.78 -0.52 -21.23
N LEU A 252 10.93 -0.38 -20.60
CA LEU A 252 11.04 -0.06 -19.16
C LEU A 252 10.49 1.34 -18.81
N GLU A 253 10.75 2.33 -19.66
CA GLU A 253 10.21 3.69 -19.47
C GLU A 253 8.69 3.72 -19.61
N ILE A 254 8.17 3.00 -20.61
CA ILE A 254 6.72 2.85 -20.83
C ILE A 254 6.08 2.18 -19.61
N MET A 255 6.67 1.11 -19.07
CA MET A 255 6.17 0.45 -17.86
C MET A 255 6.15 1.41 -16.67
N ARG A 256 7.19 2.20 -16.45
CA ARG A 256 7.22 3.21 -15.37
C ARG A 256 6.10 4.23 -15.50
N TRP A 257 5.80 4.68 -16.71
CA TRP A 257 4.67 5.57 -16.96
C TRP A 257 3.33 4.87 -16.73
N ILE A 258 3.17 3.60 -17.12
CA ILE A 258 1.96 2.83 -16.86
C ILE A 258 1.72 2.72 -15.35
N PHE A 259 2.74 2.38 -14.55
CA PHE A 259 2.65 2.35 -13.10
C PHE A 259 2.23 3.69 -12.53
N PHE A 260 2.91 4.75 -12.92
CA PHE A 260 2.64 6.09 -12.42
C PHE A 260 1.20 6.54 -12.73
N VAL A 261 0.78 6.43 -13.99
CA VAL A 261 -0.57 6.83 -14.43
C VAL A 261 -1.65 5.98 -13.74
N THR A 262 -1.45 4.68 -13.66
CA THR A 262 -2.36 3.76 -12.94
C THR A 262 -2.50 4.17 -11.49
N GLY A 263 -1.39 4.45 -10.81
CA GLY A 263 -1.37 4.88 -9.42
C GLY A 263 -2.09 6.21 -9.20
N VAL A 264 -1.83 7.20 -10.03
CA VAL A 264 -2.51 8.50 -9.97
C VAL A 264 -4.02 8.34 -10.18
N LEU A 265 -4.45 7.56 -11.16
CA LEU A 265 -5.87 7.30 -11.41
C LEU A 265 -6.55 6.63 -10.21
N LEU A 266 -5.91 5.64 -9.58
CA LEU A 266 -6.43 4.97 -8.39
C LEU A 266 -6.58 5.94 -7.21
N ILE A 267 -5.56 6.74 -6.91
CA ILE A 267 -5.60 7.74 -5.83
C ILE A 267 -6.70 8.77 -6.08
N MET A 268 -6.75 9.32 -7.30
CA MET A 268 -7.69 10.39 -7.64
C MET A 268 -9.15 9.92 -7.65
N THR A 269 -9.40 8.67 -8.01
CA THR A 269 -10.76 8.11 -8.05
C THR A 269 -11.22 7.55 -6.71
N ALA A 270 -10.33 7.28 -5.75
CA ALA A 270 -10.69 6.75 -4.44
C ALA A 270 -11.78 7.56 -3.71
N PRO A 271 -11.75 8.91 -3.62
CA PRO A 271 -12.81 9.68 -2.99
C PRO A 271 -14.17 9.57 -3.70
N LEU A 272 -14.18 9.26 -4.99
CA LEU A 272 -15.40 9.07 -5.79
C LEU A 272 -15.99 7.68 -5.57
N VAL A 273 -15.11 6.66 -5.45
CA VAL A 273 -15.47 5.30 -5.04
C VAL A 273 -16.13 5.32 -3.67
N ALA A 274 -15.57 6.06 -2.70
CA ALA A 274 -16.16 6.23 -1.37
C ALA A 274 -17.59 6.82 -1.42
N ARG A 275 -17.89 7.62 -2.44
CA ARG A 275 -19.21 8.21 -2.67
C ARG A 275 -20.13 7.35 -3.52
N GLY A 276 -19.66 6.18 -4.00
CA GLY A 276 -20.44 5.25 -4.82
C GLY A 276 -20.58 5.68 -6.28
N ASP A 277 -19.63 6.46 -6.84
CA ASP A 277 -19.71 6.91 -8.23
C ASP A 277 -19.48 5.75 -9.21
N LYS A 278 -20.45 5.50 -10.10
CA LYS A 278 -20.42 4.41 -11.09
C LYS A 278 -19.27 4.53 -12.10
N ARG A 279 -18.89 5.78 -12.46
CA ARG A 279 -17.79 5.98 -13.42
C ARG A 279 -16.45 5.73 -12.76
N ALA A 280 -16.30 6.20 -11.51
CA ALA A 280 -15.11 5.90 -10.72
C ALA A 280 -14.94 4.41 -10.47
N HIS A 281 -16.03 3.68 -10.20
CA HIS A 281 -15.99 2.23 -10.10
C HIS A 281 -15.42 1.56 -11.36
N ALA A 282 -15.89 1.94 -12.56
CA ALA A 282 -15.38 1.39 -13.81
C ALA A 282 -13.90 1.72 -14.05
N VAL A 283 -13.48 2.97 -13.75
CA VAL A 283 -12.07 3.39 -13.86
C VAL A 283 -11.20 2.60 -12.88
N VAL A 284 -11.61 2.49 -11.60
CA VAL A 284 -10.81 1.77 -10.59
C VAL A 284 -10.78 0.27 -10.87
N LEU A 285 -11.84 -0.30 -11.41
CA LEU A 285 -11.83 -1.70 -11.85
C LEU A 285 -10.81 -1.93 -12.97
N GLY A 286 -10.84 -1.10 -14.02
CA GLY A 286 -9.90 -1.20 -15.13
C GLY A 286 -8.45 -0.95 -14.70
N THR A 287 -8.19 0.11 -13.94
CA THR A 287 -6.85 0.43 -13.43
C THR A 287 -6.38 -0.58 -12.37
N GLY A 288 -7.28 -1.14 -11.56
CA GLY A 288 -6.98 -2.22 -10.63
C GLY A 288 -6.52 -3.50 -11.34
N VAL A 289 -7.16 -3.87 -12.46
CA VAL A 289 -6.71 -4.99 -13.31
C VAL A 289 -5.32 -4.70 -13.89
N VAL A 290 -5.08 -3.49 -14.39
CA VAL A 290 -3.74 -3.08 -14.87
C VAL A 290 -2.73 -3.18 -13.75
N ALA A 291 -3.05 -2.71 -12.54
CA ALA A 291 -2.18 -2.83 -11.36
C ALA A 291 -1.88 -4.30 -11.02
N CYS A 292 -2.86 -5.20 -11.08
CA CYS A 292 -2.64 -6.64 -10.88
C CYS A 292 -1.63 -7.22 -11.88
N VAL A 293 -1.70 -6.79 -13.14
CA VAL A 293 -0.78 -7.29 -14.18
C VAL A 293 0.61 -6.68 -14.03
N THR A 294 0.68 -5.37 -13.79
CA THR A 294 1.95 -4.63 -13.76
C THR A 294 2.73 -4.82 -12.46
N LEU A 295 2.05 -4.95 -11.31
CA LEU A 295 2.68 -5.24 -10.03
C LEU A 295 3.11 -6.71 -9.91
N TRP A 296 2.72 -7.56 -10.87
CA TRP A 296 3.17 -8.95 -10.91
C TRP A 296 4.66 -9.00 -11.21
N GLN A 297 5.43 -9.43 -10.23
CA GLN A 297 6.86 -9.71 -10.38
C GLN A 297 7.06 -11.23 -10.25
N PRO A 298 7.66 -11.89 -11.23
CA PRO A 298 8.09 -13.27 -11.08
C PRO A 298 9.11 -13.36 -9.94
N GLY A 299 8.80 -14.13 -8.91
CA GLY A 299 9.70 -14.38 -7.77
C GLY A 299 9.38 -13.67 -6.47
N ALA A 300 8.73 -12.50 -6.47
CA ALA A 300 8.36 -11.81 -5.23
C ALA A 300 7.13 -10.91 -5.41
N PRO A 301 5.93 -11.48 -5.52
CA PRO A 301 4.74 -10.66 -5.51
C PRO A 301 4.58 -9.97 -4.14
N GLY A 302 4.61 -8.63 -4.11
CA GLY A 302 4.49 -7.83 -2.88
C GLY A 302 3.06 -7.81 -2.30
N VAL A 303 2.91 -7.25 -1.11
CA VAL A 303 1.61 -7.00 -0.46
C VAL A 303 0.69 -6.16 -1.34
N GLU A 304 1.26 -5.26 -2.14
CA GLU A 304 0.59 -4.42 -3.11
C GLU A 304 -0.18 -5.21 -4.16
N HIS A 305 0.37 -6.34 -4.62
CA HIS A 305 -0.30 -7.21 -5.57
C HIS A 305 -1.54 -7.88 -4.97
N VAL A 306 -1.43 -8.38 -3.74
CA VAL A 306 -2.60 -8.92 -3.01
C VAL A 306 -3.68 -7.86 -2.84
N LEU A 307 -3.29 -6.65 -2.44
CA LEU A 307 -4.23 -5.55 -2.27
C LEU A 307 -4.91 -5.18 -3.59
N ALA A 308 -4.17 -5.18 -4.71
CA ALA A 308 -4.74 -4.95 -6.03
C ALA A 308 -5.77 -6.04 -6.40
N MET A 309 -5.44 -7.30 -6.17
CA MET A 309 -6.38 -8.41 -6.41
C MET A 309 -7.62 -8.33 -5.51
N LEU A 310 -7.45 -8.03 -4.21
CA LEU A 310 -8.57 -7.84 -3.28
C LEU A 310 -9.44 -6.64 -3.66
N LEU A 311 -8.83 -5.56 -4.14
CA LEU A 311 -9.54 -4.40 -4.67
C LEU A 311 -10.41 -4.80 -5.87
N VAL A 312 -9.84 -5.48 -6.87
CA VAL A 312 -10.57 -5.94 -8.06
C VAL A 312 -11.69 -6.89 -7.67
N ALA A 313 -11.41 -7.88 -6.84
CA ALA A 313 -12.43 -8.83 -6.36
C ALA A 313 -13.57 -8.13 -5.61
N GLY A 314 -13.24 -7.18 -4.74
CA GLY A 314 -14.23 -6.39 -4.00
C GLY A 314 -15.08 -5.51 -4.92
N LEU A 315 -14.49 -4.88 -5.94
CA LEU A 315 -15.22 -4.08 -6.93
C LEU A 315 -16.19 -4.93 -7.74
N ILE A 316 -15.81 -6.15 -8.13
CA ILE A 316 -16.70 -7.08 -8.85
C ILE A 316 -17.87 -7.55 -7.96
N VAL A 317 -17.56 -7.95 -6.72
CA VAL A 317 -18.56 -8.50 -5.78
C VAL A 317 -19.58 -7.44 -5.35
N TRP A 318 -19.15 -6.18 -5.18
CA TRP A 318 -20.01 -5.10 -4.68
C TRP A 318 -20.35 -4.06 -5.74
N ARG A 319 -20.34 -4.45 -7.03
CA ARG A 319 -20.67 -3.56 -8.16
C ARG A 319 -22.00 -2.82 -8.00
N ASP A 320 -22.98 -3.48 -7.38
CA ASP A 320 -24.33 -2.93 -7.18
C ASP A 320 -24.37 -1.81 -6.11
N ASP A 321 -23.29 -1.63 -5.34
CA ASP A 321 -23.17 -0.53 -4.41
C ASP A 321 -22.84 0.81 -5.11
N PHE A 322 -22.59 0.82 -6.44
CA PHE A 322 -22.14 1.99 -7.22
C PHE A 322 -23.22 2.45 -8.19
N ASP A 323 -24.09 3.34 -7.75
CA ASP A 323 -25.23 3.84 -8.49
C ASP A 323 -25.29 5.38 -8.62
N THR A 324 -24.38 6.08 -7.92
CA THR A 324 -24.37 7.55 -7.88
C THR A 324 -23.55 8.18 -9.00
N ARG A 325 -23.80 9.46 -9.27
CA ARG A 325 -22.95 10.29 -10.14
C ARG A 325 -22.47 11.49 -9.35
N VAL A 326 -21.16 11.61 -9.18
CA VAL A 326 -20.52 12.68 -8.41
C VAL A 326 -19.82 13.66 -9.35
N THR A 327 -19.82 14.92 -9.02
CA THR A 327 -19.13 15.95 -9.81
C THR A 327 -17.65 16.03 -9.43
N LEU A 328 -16.74 15.83 -10.39
CA LEU A 328 -15.28 15.75 -10.21
C LEU A 328 -14.61 17.07 -9.76
N VAL A 329 -15.33 18.20 -9.84
CA VAL A 329 -14.78 19.55 -9.63
C VAL A 329 -14.05 19.73 -8.29
N ARG A 330 -14.47 19.00 -7.25
CA ARG A 330 -13.86 19.13 -5.90
C ARG A 330 -12.47 18.50 -5.76
N LEU A 331 -12.03 17.74 -6.75
CA LEU A 331 -10.72 17.07 -6.73
C LEU A 331 -9.61 17.87 -7.42
N ALA A 332 -9.97 18.95 -8.12
CA ALA A 332 -9.03 19.76 -8.87
C ALA A 332 -7.77 20.21 -8.09
N PRO A 333 -7.87 20.72 -6.83
CA PRO A 333 -6.69 21.17 -6.10
C PRO A 333 -5.81 20.00 -5.59
N ALA A 334 -6.34 18.80 -5.50
CA ALA A 334 -5.58 17.66 -5.00
C ALA A 334 -4.49 17.18 -5.99
N LEU A 335 -4.72 17.32 -7.31
CA LEU A 335 -3.77 16.91 -8.35
C LEU A 335 -2.40 17.58 -8.23
N PRO A 336 -2.27 18.91 -8.26
CA PRO A 336 -0.97 19.57 -8.15
C PRO A 336 -0.33 19.36 -6.76
N LEU A 337 -1.11 19.21 -5.68
CA LEU A 337 -0.58 18.89 -4.36
C LEU A 337 0.02 17.48 -4.29
N CYS A 338 -0.64 16.49 -4.88
CA CYS A 338 -0.10 15.13 -5.00
C CYS A 338 1.16 15.11 -5.87
N ALA A 339 1.17 15.84 -6.98
CA ALA A 339 2.34 15.97 -7.86
C ALA A 339 3.53 16.59 -7.12
N LEU A 340 3.30 17.67 -6.37
CA LEU A 340 4.33 18.30 -5.55
C LEU A 340 4.86 17.34 -4.48
N GLY A 341 3.97 16.64 -3.77
CA GLY A 341 4.34 15.63 -2.78
C GLY A 341 5.20 14.52 -3.37
N PHE A 342 4.85 14.02 -4.55
CA PHE A 342 5.63 13.02 -5.27
C PHE A 342 7.01 13.52 -5.67
N VAL A 343 7.11 14.74 -6.19
CA VAL A 343 8.40 15.35 -6.57
C VAL A 343 9.31 15.54 -5.36
N LEU A 344 8.78 16.07 -4.26
CA LEU A 344 9.54 16.23 -3.02
C LEU A 344 10.01 14.89 -2.46
N PHE A 345 9.12 13.90 -2.40
CA PHE A 345 9.47 12.55 -1.94
C PHE A 345 10.52 11.91 -2.84
N GLY A 346 10.39 12.00 -4.17
CA GLY A 346 11.33 11.42 -5.11
C GLY A 346 12.75 11.99 -4.96
N PHE A 347 12.90 13.29 -4.72
CA PHE A 347 14.21 13.87 -4.43
C PHE A 347 14.81 13.39 -3.11
N VAL A 348 14.00 13.16 -2.09
CA VAL A 348 14.46 12.61 -0.81
C VAL A 348 14.84 11.13 -0.97
N ALA A 349 13.98 10.33 -1.58
CA ALA A 349 14.17 8.89 -1.73
C ALA A 349 15.35 8.54 -2.65
N LEU A 350 15.59 9.34 -3.68
CA LEU A 350 16.63 9.09 -4.69
C LEU A 350 17.94 9.87 -4.45
N ARG A 351 18.06 10.61 -3.35
CA ARG A 351 19.16 11.54 -3.14
C ARG A 351 20.55 10.90 -3.29
N ASP A 352 20.71 9.66 -2.81
CA ASP A 352 21.97 8.91 -2.82
C ASP A 352 22.25 8.21 -4.17
N HIS A 353 21.27 8.23 -5.09
CA HIS A 353 21.41 7.74 -6.47
C HIS A 353 21.91 8.80 -7.46
N PHE A 354 22.11 10.02 -6.97
CA PHE A 354 22.74 11.10 -7.77
C PHE A 354 24.22 11.23 -7.44
N VAL A 355 25.04 11.65 -8.41
CA VAL A 355 26.49 11.86 -8.24
C VAL A 355 26.84 13.31 -8.59
N PRO A 356 27.27 14.11 -7.60
CA PRO A 356 27.33 13.81 -6.16
C PRO A 356 25.94 13.71 -5.53
N PRO A 357 25.81 13.08 -4.32
CA PRO A 357 24.54 13.00 -3.61
C PRO A 357 23.88 14.37 -3.41
N LEU A 358 22.58 14.45 -3.67
CA LEU A 358 21.85 15.72 -3.62
C LEU A 358 21.49 16.11 -2.19
N GLY A 359 22.03 17.24 -1.71
CA GLY A 359 21.48 17.92 -0.53
C GLY A 359 20.19 18.67 -0.85
N ALA A 360 19.51 19.20 0.16
CA ALA A 360 18.24 19.92 -0.01
C ALA A 360 18.34 21.08 -1.03
N ARG A 361 19.41 21.87 -0.99
CA ARG A 361 19.65 22.97 -1.95
C ARG A 361 19.85 22.44 -3.37
N GLY A 362 20.66 21.40 -3.55
CA GLY A 362 20.89 20.80 -4.87
C GLY A 362 19.60 20.18 -5.44
N SER A 363 18.77 19.58 -4.62
CA SER A 363 17.45 19.04 -5.04
C SER A 363 16.53 20.13 -5.57
N VAL A 364 16.47 21.29 -4.89
CA VAL A 364 15.67 22.44 -5.35
C VAL A 364 16.22 22.99 -6.66
N GLU A 365 17.53 23.16 -6.79
CA GLU A 365 18.18 23.66 -8.00
C GLU A 365 17.90 22.73 -9.19
N VAL A 366 18.08 21.43 -9.03
CA VAL A 366 17.76 20.43 -10.06
C VAL A 366 16.27 20.43 -10.40
N ALA A 367 15.39 20.54 -9.41
CA ALA A 367 13.95 20.60 -9.66
C ALA A 367 13.58 21.83 -10.52
N VAL A 368 14.12 23.00 -10.20
CA VAL A 368 13.89 24.24 -10.96
C VAL A 368 14.41 24.13 -12.39
N LEU A 369 15.63 23.59 -12.58
CA LEU A 369 16.17 23.36 -13.93
C LEU A 369 15.32 22.38 -14.73
N ARG A 370 14.88 21.27 -14.11
CA ARG A 370 14.01 20.30 -14.78
C ARG A 370 12.64 20.87 -15.14
N LEU A 371 12.06 21.72 -14.30
CA LEU A 371 10.83 22.45 -14.65
C LEU A 371 11.00 23.37 -15.87
N GLN A 372 12.20 23.85 -16.13
CA GLN A 372 12.54 24.61 -17.33
C GLN A 372 12.96 23.72 -18.51
N PHE A 373 12.85 22.38 -18.38
CA PHE A 373 13.33 21.39 -19.34
C PHE A 373 14.85 21.46 -19.60
N LEU A 374 15.59 22.10 -18.71
CA LEU A 374 17.06 22.15 -18.79
C LEU A 374 17.69 20.86 -18.25
N PRO A 375 18.83 20.42 -18.80
CA PRO A 375 19.56 19.29 -18.27
C PRO A 375 20.05 19.59 -16.85
N PRO A 376 20.07 18.58 -15.94
CA PRO A 376 20.64 18.77 -14.61
C PRO A 376 22.16 19.03 -14.73
N PRO A 377 22.74 19.81 -13.79
CA PRO A 377 24.16 20.15 -13.82
C PRO A 377 25.10 18.97 -13.52
N PHE A 378 24.54 17.82 -13.13
CA PHE A 378 25.31 16.63 -12.77
C PHE A 378 25.41 15.67 -13.95
N PRO A 379 26.60 15.18 -14.29
CA PRO A 379 26.82 14.34 -15.46
C PRO A 379 26.39 12.89 -15.27
N SER A 380 26.10 12.41 -14.03
CA SER A 380 25.86 10.99 -13.81
C SER A 380 24.83 10.70 -12.69
N TRP A 381 24.12 9.60 -12.86
CA TRP A 381 23.21 8.97 -11.93
C TRP A 381 23.47 7.47 -11.88
N HIS A 382 23.34 6.86 -10.71
CA HIS A 382 23.61 5.44 -10.52
C HIS A 382 22.40 4.55 -10.79
N SER A 383 21.20 5.12 -10.95
CA SER A 383 20.02 4.29 -11.16
C SER A 383 19.15 4.80 -12.31
N PRO A 384 18.61 3.87 -13.11
CA PRO A 384 17.62 4.19 -14.15
C PRO A 384 16.36 4.85 -13.60
N GLY A 385 16.00 4.56 -12.32
CA GLY A 385 14.88 5.20 -11.63
C GLY A 385 15.10 6.69 -11.38
N ALA A 386 16.32 7.07 -10.99
CA ALA A 386 16.68 8.47 -10.81
C ALA A 386 16.62 9.27 -12.12
N LEU A 387 17.11 8.68 -13.22
CA LEU A 387 17.01 9.27 -14.55
C LEU A 387 15.55 9.45 -14.98
N TRP A 388 14.74 8.39 -14.86
CA TRP A 388 13.33 8.46 -15.19
C TRP A 388 12.63 9.54 -14.36
N PHE A 389 12.86 9.57 -13.05
CA PHE A 389 12.28 10.56 -12.15
C PHE A 389 12.60 11.99 -12.59
N LEU A 390 13.88 12.29 -12.86
CA LEU A 390 14.29 13.61 -13.33
C LEU A 390 13.58 14.01 -14.64
N ASN A 391 13.44 13.08 -15.56
CA ASN A 391 12.73 13.32 -16.82
C ASN A 391 11.22 13.47 -16.61
N ALA A 392 10.64 12.79 -15.62
CA ALA A 392 9.22 12.81 -15.31
C ALA A 392 8.77 14.09 -14.58
N VAL A 393 9.65 14.75 -13.80
CA VAL A 393 9.31 15.94 -12.98
C VAL A 393 8.53 17.02 -13.75
N PRO A 394 8.96 17.51 -14.92
CA PRO A 394 8.21 18.54 -15.62
C PRO A 394 6.84 18.04 -16.11
N PHE A 395 6.76 16.82 -16.64
CA PHE A 395 5.52 16.24 -17.13
C PHE A 395 4.50 16.01 -16.02
N ILE A 396 4.95 15.52 -14.86
CA ILE A 396 4.11 15.31 -13.67
C ILE A 396 3.57 16.65 -13.17
N THR A 397 4.45 17.64 -13.05
CA THR A 397 4.07 18.96 -12.52
C THR A 397 3.12 19.69 -13.47
N TYR A 398 3.51 19.88 -14.72
CA TYR A 398 2.67 20.59 -15.70
C TYR A 398 1.43 19.80 -16.08
N GLY A 399 1.52 18.47 -16.20
CA GLY A 399 0.38 17.61 -16.48
C GLY A 399 -0.68 17.70 -15.37
N SER A 400 -0.27 17.74 -14.10
CA SER A 400 -1.19 17.89 -12.97
C SER A 400 -1.91 19.25 -12.99
N ILE A 401 -1.21 20.32 -13.32
CA ILE A 401 -1.77 21.68 -13.43
C ILE A 401 -2.75 21.76 -14.62
N LEU A 402 -2.35 21.23 -15.79
CA LEU A 402 -3.19 21.23 -16.99
C LEU A 402 -4.48 20.42 -16.79
N LEU A 403 -4.41 19.30 -16.08
CA LEU A 403 -5.59 18.49 -15.76
C LEU A 403 -6.50 19.16 -14.72
N ALA A 404 -5.92 19.91 -13.77
CA ALA A 404 -6.68 20.62 -12.75
C ALA A 404 -7.38 21.87 -13.32
N LEU A 405 -6.78 22.57 -14.28
CA LEU A 405 -7.26 23.85 -14.82
C LEU A 405 -8.70 23.80 -15.35
N PRO A 406 -9.11 22.85 -16.20
CA PRO A 406 -10.49 22.77 -16.67
C PRO A 406 -11.51 22.53 -15.55
N MET A 407 -11.09 21.85 -14.46
CA MET A 407 -11.95 21.61 -13.31
C MET A 407 -12.16 22.89 -12.51
N PHE A 408 -11.11 23.73 -12.36
CA PHE A 408 -11.23 25.06 -11.72
C PHE A 408 -12.14 26.00 -12.53
N ILE A 409 -11.98 26.06 -13.86
CA ILE A 409 -12.77 26.91 -14.72
C ILE A 409 -14.26 26.52 -14.64
N ARG A 410 -14.58 25.24 -14.58
CA ARG A 410 -15.97 24.77 -14.42
C ARG A 410 -16.57 25.06 -13.05
N SER A 411 -15.76 25.16 -12.01
CA SER A 411 -16.24 25.46 -10.65
C SER A 411 -16.64 26.92 -10.46
N GLY A 412 -16.07 27.83 -11.26
CA GLY A 412 -16.34 29.27 -11.19
C GLY A 412 -17.64 29.72 -11.81
N LYS A 413 -18.39 28.85 -12.49
CA LYS A 413 -19.74 29.23 -12.95
C LYS A 413 -20.70 29.14 -11.76
N PRO A 414 -21.22 30.30 -11.26
CA PRO A 414 -22.25 30.29 -10.24
C PRO A 414 -23.43 29.50 -10.80
N GLY A 415 -23.79 28.42 -10.10
CA GLY A 415 -24.99 27.66 -10.43
C GLY A 415 -26.17 28.61 -10.35
N TYR A 416 -26.73 28.97 -11.52
CA TYR A 416 -28.02 29.65 -11.56
C TYR A 416 -28.97 28.83 -10.69
N PRO A 417 -29.56 29.42 -9.63
CA PRO A 417 -30.59 28.72 -8.87
C PRO A 417 -31.65 28.33 -9.88
N ARG A 418 -31.90 27.05 -10.06
CA ARG A 418 -33.05 26.56 -10.79
C ARG A 418 -34.26 27.24 -10.13
N ARG A 419 -34.83 28.27 -10.80
CA ARG A 419 -36.10 28.84 -10.47
C ARG A 419 -37.06 27.69 -10.25
N GLY A 420 -37.58 27.62 -9.03
CA GLY A 420 -38.51 26.59 -8.63
C GLY A 420 -39.59 26.42 -9.67
N ALA A 421 -39.76 25.20 -10.11
CA ALA A 421 -40.98 24.78 -10.80
C ALA A 421 -42.13 25.16 -9.88
N GLY A 422 -42.94 26.08 -10.33
CA GLY A 422 -44.03 26.67 -9.59
C GLY A 422 -44.91 25.57 -9.01
N SER A 423 -45.12 25.65 -7.71
CA SER A 423 -46.20 24.96 -7.01
C SER A 423 -47.53 25.49 -7.60
N SER A 424 -48.01 24.84 -8.65
CA SER A 424 -49.41 25.00 -9.07
C SER A 424 -50.25 24.42 -7.93
N GLY A 425 -50.72 25.32 -7.07
CA GLY A 425 -51.76 25.05 -6.10
C GLY A 425 -53.01 24.52 -6.84
N ARG A 426 -53.31 23.26 -6.63
CA ARG A 426 -54.68 22.74 -6.85
C ARG A 426 -55.40 22.80 -5.49
N SER A 427 -56.11 23.91 -5.31
CA SER A 427 -57.23 24.00 -4.41
C SER A 427 -58.33 23.07 -4.91
N GLY A 428 -58.47 21.89 -4.30
CA GLY A 428 -59.64 21.02 -4.48
C GLY A 428 -60.68 21.44 -3.42
N GLN A 429 -61.80 21.94 -3.87
CA GLN A 429 -63.02 22.14 -3.12
C GLN A 429 -63.63 20.80 -2.68
N PRO A 430 -64.35 20.81 -1.53
CA PRO A 430 -65.15 19.66 -1.09
C PRO A 430 -66.53 19.68 -1.76
N GLY A 431 -67.04 18.52 -2.11
CA GLY A 431 -68.39 18.22 -2.41
C GLY A 431 -68.75 16.88 -1.75
#